data_4a40ff786c58c1519296a7573c58de92
#
_entry.id   4a40ff786c58c1519296a7573c58de92
#
_cell.length_a   1.000
_cell.length_b   1.000
_cell.length_c   1.000
_cell.angle_alpha   90.00
_cell.angle_beta   90.00
_cell.angle_gamma   90.00
#
_symmetry.space_group_name_H-M   'P 1'
#
loop_
_entity.id
_entity.type
_entity.pdbx_description
1 polymer ?
#
loop_
_entity_poly.entity_id
_entity_poly.type
_entity_poly.pdbx_seq_one_letter_code
_entity_poly.pdbx_strand_id
1 'polypeptide(L)'
;MTNYPQLNKEIQDNEIKVVMHTNKGDMTFKLFPDIAPKTVENFVTHSKNGYYDGVTFHRVINDFMVQGGDPTATGMGGESIYGSAFEDEFSLEAFNLYGALSMANAGPNTNGSQFFIVQMKEVPENMLSQLADGGWPQPIVEAYGEKGGTPWFCLLYT
;
A
#
# COMPACT_ATOMS: atom_id res chain seq x y z
N MET A 1 -4.87 -23.65 3.61
CA MET A 1 -5.77 -22.47 3.48
C MET A 1 -4.90 -21.26 3.28
N THR A 2 -5.08 -20.54 2.19
CA THR A 2 -4.35 -19.28 1.96
C THR A 2 -4.76 -18.28 3.03
N ASN A 3 -3.78 -17.76 3.76
CA ASN A 3 -4.02 -16.77 4.79
C ASN A 3 -3.97 -15.38 4.13
N TYR A 4 -5.03 -14.59 4.31
CA TYR A 4 -5.07 -13.20 3.86
C TYR A 4 -4.95 -12.29 5.10
N PRO A 5 -3.73 -11.90 5.48
CA PRO A 5 -3.52 -11.16 6.74
C PRO A 5 -4.23 -9.80 6.77
N GLN A 6 -4.49 -9.19 5.61
CA GLN A 6 -5.26 -7.94 5.51
C GLN A 6 -6.72 -8.09 5.96
N LEU A 7 -7.30 -9.28 5.92
CA LEU A 7 -8.69 -9.53 6.34
C LEU A 7 -8.81 -9.71 7.86
N ASN A 8 -7.70 -9.99 8.55
CA ASN A 8 -7.66 -10.00 10.01
C ASN A 8 -7.49 -8.57 10.55
N LYS A 9 -8.33 -8.19 11.52
CA LYS A 9 -8.23 -6.87 12.16
C LYS A 9 -7.16 -6.79 13.24
N GLU A 10 -6.79 -7.92 13.81
CA GLU A 10 -5.76 -8.00 14.86
C GLU A 10 -4.37 -7.99 14.25
N ILE A 11 -3.44 -7.37 14.96
CA ILE A 11 -2.02 -7.37 14.60
C ILE A 11 -1.39 -8.63 15.15
N GLN A 12 -0.75 -9.41 14.29
CA GLN A 12 -0.08 -10.65 14.67
C GLN A 12 1.38 -10.39 15.06
N ASP A 13 2.03 -11.35 15.72
CA ASP A 13 3.40 -11.22 16.21
C ASP A 13 4.44 -11.00 15.10
N ASN A 14 4.16 -11.46 13.88
CA ASN A 14 5.01 -11.29 12.70
C ASN A 14 4.67 -10.03 11.87
N GLU A 15 3.74 -9.20 12.33
CA GLU A 15 3.32 -7.96 11.69
C GLU A 15 3.89 -6.74 12.43
N ILE A 16 4.10 -5.64 11.73
CA ILE A 16 4.62 -4.40 12.30
C ILE A 16 3.52 -3.36 12.33
N LYS A 17 3.22 -2.84 13.52
CA LYS A 17 2.32 -1.69 13.69
C LYS A 17 3.08 -0.39 13.45
N VAL A 18 2.53 0.47 12.59
CA VAL A 18 2.99 1.86 12.43
C VAL A 18 1.84 2.83 12.63
N VAL A 19 2.15 4.00 13.18
CA VAL A 19 1.20 5.11 13.32
C VAL A 19 1.74 6.29 12.53
N MET A 20 0.98 6.76 11.56
CA MET A 20 1.28 7.95 10.77
C MET A 20 0.56 9.13 11.37
N HIS A 21 1.31 10.04 11.99
CA HIS A 21 0.79 11.28 12.55
C HIS A 21 0.69 12.35 11.47
N THR A 22 -0.50 12.86 11.25
CA THR A 22 -0.74 13.94 10.27
C THR A 22 -1.43 15.14 10.93
N ASN A 23 -1.39 16.29 10.26
CA ASN A 23 -2.13 17.46 10.70
C ASN A 23 -3.67 17.32 10.60
N LYS A 24 -4.16 16.20 10.07
CA LYS A 24 -5.59 15.85 9.97
C LYS A 24 -5.99 14.70 10.89
N GLY A 25 -5.05 14.17 11.66
CA GLY A 25 -5.25 13.04 12.57
C GLY A 25 -4.31 11.89 12.29
N ASP A 26 -4.39 10.86 13.14
CA ASP A 26 -3.54 9.69 13.09
C ASP A 26 -4.16 8.60 12.24
N MET A 27 -3.32 7.91 11.49
CA MET A 27 -3.66 6.69 10.76
C MET A 27 -2.78 5.55 11.26
N THR A 28 -3.40 4.41 11.57
CA THR A 28 -2.68 3.21 12.01
C THR A 28 -2.70 2.17 10.91
N PHE A 29 -1.52 1.66 10.60
CA PHE A 29 -1.30 0.60 9.63
C PHE A 29 -0.65 -0.60 10.28
N LYS A 30 -0.83 -1.77 9.70
CA LYS A 30 0.00 -2.94 9.93
C LYS A 30 0.73 -3.31 8.65
N LEU A 31 2.00 -3.60 8.78
CA LEU A 31 2.88 -3.97 7.68
C LEU A 31 3.21 -5.46 7.75
N PHE A 32 3.48 -6.05 6.59
CA PHE A 32 3.66 -7.48 6.40
C PHE A 32 5.09 -7.82 5.95
N PRO A 33 6.09 -7.86 6.88
CA PRO A 33 7.49 -8.09 6.51
C PRO A 33 7.74 -9.46 5.88
N ASP A 34 6.91 -10.45 6.16
CA ASP A 34 7.00 -11.78 5.54
C ASP A 34 6.53 -11.79 4.08
N ILE A 35 5.70 -10.82 3.70
CA ILE A 35 5.16 -10.68 2.34
C ILE A 35 6.03 -9.77 1.48
N ALA A 36 6.43 -8.61 2.04
CA ALA A 36 7.19 -7.59 1.33
C ALA A 36 8.40 -7.12 2.18
N PRO A 37 9.43 -7.95 2.39
CA PRO A 37 10.49 -7.69 3.34
C PRO A 37 11.29 -6.43 3.04
N LYS A 38 11.68 -6.18 1.79
CA LYS A 38 12.45 -4.97 1.40
C LYS A 38 11.61 -3.71 1.48
N THR A 39 10.37 -3.78 1.03
CA THR A 39 9.42 -2.67 1.07
C THR A 39 9.16 -2.23 2.51
N VAL A 40 8.91 -3.20 3.40
CA VAL A 40 8.69 -2.93 4.82
C VAL A 40 9.95 -2.40 5.48
N GLU A 41 11.13 -3.00 5.22
CA GLU A 41 12.41 -2.52 5.73
C GLU A 41 12.68 -1.07 5.32
N ASN A 42 12.48 -0.75 4.03
CA ASN A 42 12.64 0.60 3.49
C ASN A 42 11.73 1.61 4.19
N PHE A 43 10.45 1.31 4.29
CA PHE A 43 9.46 2.20 4.92
C PHE A 43 9.74 2.40 6.41
N VAL A 44 10.01 1.33 7.15
CA VAL A 44 10.27 1.38 8.60
C VAL A 44 11.58 2.12 8.89
N THR A 45 12.63 1.87 8.11
CA THR A 45 13.94 2.53 8.29
C THR A 45 13.83 4.03 8.00
N HIS A 46 13.19 4.43 6.91
CA HIS A 46 12.90 5.83 6.62
C HIS A 46 12.08 6.50 7.72
N SER A 47 11.07 5.81 8.24
CA SER A 47 10.24 6.32 9.33
C SER A 47 11.04 6.54 10.61
N LYS A 48 11.90 5.59 11.00
CA LYS A 48 12.77 5.70 12.19
C LYS A 48 13.80 6.82 12.05
N ASN A 49 14.28 7.09 10.85
CA ASN A 49 15.27 8.12 10.57
C ASN A 49 14.65 9.52 10.39
N GLY A 50 13.33 9.68 10.56
CA GLY A 50 12.64 10.96 10.37
C GLY A 50 12.55 11.42 8.92
N TYR A 51 12.79 10.53 7.97
CA TYR A 51 12.78 10.85 6.54
C TYR A 51 11.43 11.42 6.07
N TYR A 52 10.34 10.93 6.64
CA TYR A 52 8.98 11.37 6.30
C TYR A 52 8.49 12.56 7.14
N ASP A 53 9.27 13.05 8.10
CA ASP A 53 8.87 14.17 8.95
C ASP A 53 8.70 15.44 8.12
N GLY A 54 7.51 16.05 8.19
CA GLY A 54 7.17 17.25 7.42
C GLY A 54 6.87 17.03 5.94
N VAL A 55 6.95 15.77 5.45
CA VAL A 55 6.63 15.43 4.06
C VAL A 55 5.12 15.50 3.83
N THR A 56 4.72 16.03 2.70
CA THR A 56 3.31 16.25 2.37
C THR A 56 2.75 15.15 1.48
N PHE A 57 1.42 15.01 1.51
CA PHE A 57 0.70 14.27 0.47
C PHE A 57 0.58 15.19 -0.76
N HIS A 58 1.48 15.04 -1.70
CA HIS A 58 1.58 15.93 -2.87
C HIS A 58 0.57 15.62 -3.99
N ARG A 59 -0.10 14.45 -3.92
CA ARG A 59 -1.12 14.04 -4.89
C ARG A 59 -2.29 13.40 -4.15
N VAL A 60 -3.46 14.04 -4.27
CA VAL A 60 -4.70 13.56 -3.64
C VAL A 60 -5.78 13.52 -4.71
N ILE A 61 -6.28 12.32 -4.99
CA ILE A 61 -7.38 12.11 -5.94
C ILE A 61 -8.54 11.49 -5.20
N ASN A 62 -9.65 12.22 -5.15
CA ASN A 62 -10.86 11.76 -4.47
C ASN A 62 -11.34 10.43 -5.04
N ASP A 63 -11.76 9.54 -4.17
CA ASP A 63 -12.25 8.21 -4.50
C ASP A 63 -11.26 7.37 -5.32
N PHE A 64 -9.96 7.59 -5.08
CA PHE A 64 -8.88 6.83 -5.70
C PHE A 64 -7.72 6.60 -4.73
N MET A 65 -6.87 7.61 -4.46
CA MET A 65 -5.71 7.44 -3.58
C MET A 65 -5.17 8.77 -3.03
N VAL A 66 -4.38 8.67 -1.98
CA VAL A 66 -3.57 9.76 -1.40
C VAL A 66 -2.12 9.34 -1.48
N GLN A 67 -1.29 10.09 -2.20
CA GLN A 67 0.13 9.78 -2.44
C GLN A 67 1.05 10.76 -1.72
N GLY A 68 2.08 10.24 -1.09
CA GLY A 68 3.11 11.00 -0.39
C GLY A 68 4.47 10.27 -0.41
N GLY A 69 5.33 10.66 0.52
CA GLY A 69 6.65 10.03 0.68
C GLY A 69 7.75 10.61 -0.21
N ASP A 70 7.47 11.71 -0.92
CA ASP A 70 8.47 12.48 -1.66
C ASP A 70 8.86 13.75 -0.89
N PRO A 71 10.10 13.85 -0.36
CA PRO A 71 10.56 15.04 0.35
C PRO A 71 10.54 16.32 -0.49
N THR A 72 10.60 16.19 -1.82
CA THR A 72 10.54 17.34 -2.74
C THR A 72 9.13 17.79 -3.06
N ALA A 73 8.12 16.98 -2.72
CA ALA A 73 6.71 17.21 -3.01
C ALA A 73 6.37 17.39 -4.50
N THR A 74 7.25 16.95 -5.41
CA THR A 74 7.08 17.08 -6.85
C THR A 74 6.49 15.83 -7.51
N GLY A 75 6.54 14.70 -6.81
CA GLY A 75 6.21 13.37 -7.32
C GLY A 75 7.36 12.71 -8.11
N MET A 76 8.49 13.40 -8.24
CA MET A 76 9.67 12.91 -8.96
C MET A 76 10.86 12.62 -8.05
N GLY A 77 10.78 12.98 -6.77
CA GLY A 77 11.81 12.78 -5.77
C GLY A 77 11.59 11.55 -4.91
N GLY A 78 12.49 11.39 -3.97
CA GLY A 78 12.47 10.29 -3.03
C GLY A 78 13.38 9.14 -3.45
N GLU A 79 14.16 8.65 -2.49
CA GLU A 79 15.12 7.56 -2.69
C GLU A 79 14.85 6.42 -1.71
N SER A 80 15.28 5.22 -2.05
CA SER A 80 15.25 4.09 -1.14
C SER A 80 16.41 4.12 -0.14
N ILE A 81 16.30 3.36 0.94
CA ILE A 81 17.42 3.15 1.87
C ILE A 81 18.60 2.41 1.24
N TYR A 82 18.39 1.80 0.08
CA TYR A 82 19.41 1.01 -0.63
C TYR A 82 20.30 1.86 -1.57
N GLY A 83 20.05 3.17 -1.65
CA GLY A 83 20.81 4.10 -2.51
C GLY A 83 20.47 4.01 -4.00
N SER A 84 19.57 3.13 -4.38
CA SER A 84 19.03 2.98 -5.75
C SER A 84 17.58 2.50 -5.67
N ALA A 85 16.88 2.51 -6.79
CA ALA A 85 15.56 1.89 -6.88
C ALA A 85 15.65 0.39 -6.58
N PHE A 86 14.62 -0.16 -5.95
CA PHE A 86 14.54 -1.58 -5.65
C PHE A 86 13.34 -2.25 -6.34
N GLU A 87 13.42 -3.56 -6.44
CA GLU A 87 12.45 -4.39 -7.13
C GLU A 87 11.06 -4.38 -6.49
N ASP A 88 10.06 -4.70 -7.31
CA ASP A 88 8.70 -4.94 -6.86
C ASP A 88 8.61 -6.25 -6.06
N GLU A 89 7.82 -6.23 -5.00
CA GLU A 89 7.54 -7.40 -4.17
C GLU A 89 6.06 -7.74 -4.26
N PHE A 90 5.70 -8.56 -5.26
CA PHE A 90 4.32 -8.97 -5.50
C PHE A 90 3.93 -10.21 -4.71
N SER A 91 2.70 -10.24 -4.19
CA SER A 91 2.16 -11.38 -3.46
C SER A 91 0.68 -11.61 -3.79
N LEU A 92 0.25 -12.85 -3.69
CA LEU A 92 -1.17 -13.23 -3.74
C LEU A 92 -1.82 -13.29 -2.35
N GLU A 93 -1.15 -12.76 -1.34
CA GLU A 93 -1.63 -12.73 0.05
C GLU A 93 -2.02 -11.33 0.53
N ALA A 94 -1.63 -10.29 -0.23
CA ALA A 94 -1.97 -8.90 0.05
C ALA A 94 -2.47 -8.18 -1.21
N PHE A 95 -3.43 -7.27 -1.06
CA PHE A 95 -4.15 -6.64 -2.18
C PHE A 95 -4.45 -5.17 -1.89
N ASN A 96 -4.71 -4.38 -2.93
CA ASN A 96 -5.04 -2.96 -2.82
C ASN A 96 -6.51 -2.73 -2.40
N LEU A 97 -6.87 -3.25 -1.25
CA LEU A 97 -8.16 -2.97 -0.60
C LEU A 97 -8.21 -1.50 -0.14
N TYR A 98 -9.40 -0.98 0.14
CA TYR A 98 -9.54 0.35 0.77
C TYR A 98 -8.68 0.45 2.04
N GLY A 99 -7.89 1.51 2.13
CA GLY A 99 -6.95 1.73 3.23
C GLY A 99 -5.60 1.04 3.09
N ALA A 100 -5.36 0.27 2.04
CA ALA A 100 -4.06 -0.33 1.81
C ALA A 100 -2.99 0.74 1.61
N LEU A 101 -1.82 0.53 2.22
CA LEU A 101 -0.61 1.31 2.03
C LEU A 101 0.25 0.58 1.00
N SER A 102 0.53 1.23 -0.12
CA SER A 102 1.24 0.61 -1.25
C SER A 102 2.35 1.50 -1.78
N MET A 103 3.38 0.90 -2.37
CA MET A 103 4.47 1.67 -3.00
C MET A 103 4.00 2.34 -4.29
N ALA A 104 4.40 3.60 -4.46
CA ALA A 104 4.31 4.32 -5.72
C ALA A 104 5.66 4.26 -6.44
N ASN A 105 5.64 4.05 -7.76
CA ASN A 105 6.84 4.00 -8.58
C ASN A 105 6.59 4.55 -10.00
N ALA A 106 7.65 4.64 -10.79
CA ALA A 106 7.63 5.15 -12.17
C ALA A 106 7.71 4.03 -13.22
N GLY A 107 7.37 2.82 -12.87
CA GLY A 107 7.41 1.62 -13.70
C GLY A 107 7.98 0.43 -12.92
N PRO A 108 8.10 -0.74 -13.55
CA PRO A 108 8.58 -1.95 -12.87
C PRO A 108 9.93 -1.77 -12.20
N ASN A 109 10.05 -2.22 -10.95
CA ASN A 109 11.31 -2.23 -10.19
C ASN A 109 11.95 -0.84 -10.00
N THR A 110 11.11 0.20 -9.83
CA THR A 110 11.56 1.59 -9.61
C THR A 110 11.10 2.14 -8.27
N ASN A 111 10.99 1.29 -7.24
CA ASN A 111 10.56 1.70 -5.91
C ASN A 111 11.63 2.55 -5.22
N GLY A 112 11.19 3.66 -4.63
CA GLY A 112 12.01 4.58 -3.85
C GLY A 112 11.45 4.77 -2.43
N SER A 113 10.98 5.98 -2.13
CA SER A 113 10.34 6.30 -0.84
C SER A 113 8.85 6.63 -0.95
N GLN A 114 8.33 6.83 -2.16
CA GLN A 114 6.94 7.23 -2.35
C GLN A 114 5.98 6.08 -2.13
N PHE A 115 4.85 6.40 -1.52
CA PHE A 115 3.76 5.46 -1.27
C PHE A 115 2.41 6.13 -1.54
N PHE A 116 1.37 5.33 -1.66
CA PHE A 116 0.00 5.81 -1.68
C PHE A 116 -0.90 5.00 -0.75
N ILE A 117 -1.98 5.64 -0.32
CA ILE A 117 -3.04 5.02 0.49
C ILE A 117 -4.29 4.94 -0.37
N VAL A 118 -4.85 3.75 -0.50
CA VAL A 118 -6.04 3.51 -1.32
C VAL A 118 -7.28 4.15 -0.68
N GLN A 119 -8.00 4.96 -1.44
CA GLN A 119 -9.18 5.72 -1.00
C GLN A 119 -10.44 5.43 -1.83
N MET A 120 -10.42 4.42 -2.68
CA MET A 120 -11.59 4.04 -3.45
C MET A 120 -12.55 3.20 -2.61
N LYS A 121 -13.74 3.74 -2.35
CA LYS A 121 -14.73 3.15 -1.43
C LYS A 121 -15.56 2.04 -2.04
N GLU A 122 -15.78 2.09 -3.35
CA GLU A 122 -16.63 1.16 -4.06
C GLU A 122 -15.95 0.64 -5.31
N VAL A 123 -15.97 -0.67 -5.50
CA VAL A 123 -15.55 -1.32 -6.76
C VAL A 123 -16.82 -1.61 -7.58
N PRO A 124 -16.91 -1.16 -8.84
CA PRO A 124 -18.08 -1.42 -9.68
C PRO A 124 -18.36 -2.92 -9.82
N GLU A 125 -19.63 -3.30 -9.82
CA GLU A 125 -20.07 -4.70 -9.85
C GLU A 125 -19.60 -5.45 -11.09
N ASN A 126 -19.54 -4.79 -12.24
CA ASN A 126 -19.00 -5.36 -13.46
C ASN A 126 -17.50 -5.72 -13.32
N MET A 127 -16.75 -4.96 -12.53
CA MET A 127 -15.34 -5.24 -12.25
C MET A 127 -15.20 -6.40 -11.26
N LEU A 128 -16.03 -6.48 -10.22
CA LEU A 128 -16.06 -7.62 -9.31
C LEU A 128 -16.34 -8.92 -10.06
N SER A 129 -17.28 -8.89 -11.03
CA SER A 129 -17.55 -10.03 -11.89
C SER A 129 -16.33 -10.41 -12.74
N GLN A 130 -15.61 -9.44 -13.29
CA GLN A 130 -14.37 -9.69 -14.06
C GLN A 130 -13.27 -10.29 -13.19
N LEU A 131 -13.13 -9.89 -11.93
CA LEU A 131 -12.18 -10.50 -11.00
C LEU A 131 -12.52 -11.97 -10.73
N ALA A 132 -13.79 -12.25 -10.47
CA ALA A 132 -14.28 -13.61 -10.24
C ALA A 132 -14.07 -14.50 -11.48
N ASP A 133 -14.42 -14.03 -12.66
CA ASP A 133 -14.23 -14.72 -13.93
C ASP A 133 -12.72 -14.92 -14.25
N GLY A 134 -11.89 -13.99 -13.83
CA GLY A 134 -10.42 -14.05 -13.94
C GLY A 134 -9.74 -15.00 -12.94
N GLY A 135 -10.51 -15.68 -12.08
CA GLY A 135 -9.99 -16.66 -11.13
C GLY A 135 -9.36 -16.07 -9.87
N TRP A 136 -9.70 -14.82 -9.53
CA TRP A 136 -9.26 -14.21 -8.28
C TRP A 136 -9.84 -14.97 -7.07
N PRO A 137 -9.11 -15.04 -5.94
CA PRO A 137 -9.60 -15.72 -4.75
C PRO A 137 -10.94 -15.15 -4.28
N GLN A 138 -11.93 -16.01 -4.06
CA GLN A 138 -13.27 -15.60 -3.66
C GLN A 138 -13.28 -14.65 -2.43
N PRO A 139 -12.52 -14.91 -1.34
CA PRO A 139 -12.51 -14.01 -0.19
C PRO A 139 -11.99 -12.61 -0.52
N ILE A 140 -11.15 -12.48 -1.55
CA ILE A 140 -10.62 -11.19 -1.99
C ILE A 140 -11.63 -10.44 -2.86
N VAL A 141 -12.33 -11.14 -3.75
CA VAL A 141 -13.43 -10.54 -4.53
C VAL A 141 -14.51 -10.01 -3.59
N GLU A 142 -14.89 -10.78 -2.58
CA GLU A 142 -15.84 -10.36 -1.54
C GLU A 142 -15.33 -9.14 -0.76
N ALA A 143 -14.05 -9.14 -0.36
CA ALA A 143 -13.44 -8.03 0.35
C ALA A 143 -13.44 -6.73 -0.48
N TYR A 144 -13.17 -6.80 -1.79
CA TYR A 144 -13.30 -5.66 -2.68
C TYR A 144 -14.75 -5.15 -2.78
N GLY A 145 -15.72 -6.04 -2.80
CA GLY A 145 -17.14 -5.69 -2.81
C GLY A 145 -17.60 -5.02 -1.52
N GLU A 146 -17.09 -5.46 -0.38
CA GLU A 146 -17.48 -4.95 0.94
C GLU A 146 -16.73 -3.67 1.34
N LYS A 147 -15.44 -3.58 1.02
CA LYS A 147 -14.53 -2.54 1.53
C LYS A 147 -14.14 -1.51 0.48
N GLY A 148 -14.24 -1.86 -0.80
CA GLY A 148 -13.66 -1.08 -1.87
C GLY A 148 -12.18 -1.39 -2.10
N GLY A 149 -11.54 -0.63 -2.96
CA GLY A 149 -10.14 -0.76 -3.33
C GLY A 149 -9.87 -0.57 -4.82
N THR A 150 -8.63 -0.78 -5.23
CA THR A 150 -8.16 -0.57 -6.60
C THR A 150 -7.60 -1.86 -7.20
N PRO A 151 -8.45 -2.84 -7.58
CA PRO A 151 -8.00 -4.14 -8.04
C PRO A 151 -7.21 -4.12 -9.36
N TRP A 152 -7.35 -3.06 -10.16
CA TRP A 152 -6.58 -2.88 -11.41
C TRP A 152 -5.15 -2.36 -11.19
N PHE A 153 -4.83 -1.84 -10.02
CA PHE A 153 -3.45 -1.59 -9.65
C PHE A 153 -2.87 -2.89 -9.14
N CYS A 154 -2.22 -3.60 -10.03
CA CYS A 154 -1.54 -4.84 -9.65
C CYS A 154 -0.38 -4.55 -8.70
N LEU A 155 -0.56 -4.98 -7.48
CA LEU A 155 0.39 -5.83 -6.77
C LEU A 155 1.68 -5.17 -6.29
N LEU A 156 1.62 -3.98 -5.71
CA LEU A 156 2.71 -3.42 -4.90
C LEU A 156 2.23 -3.33 -3.46
N TYR A 157 2.74 -4.15 -2.57
CA TYR A 157 2.22 -4.30 -1.22
C TYR A 157 3.25 -3.98 -0.15
N THR A 158 2.78 -3.20 0.77
CA THR A 158 3.34 -3.18 2.12
C THR A 158 2.43 -3.86 3.09
#